data_0f9d831dc99a45be82c249d956aa0aff
#
_entry.id   0f9d831dc99a45be82c249d956aa0aff
#
_cell.length_a   1.000
_cell.length_b   1.000
_cell.length_c   1.000
_cell.angle_alpha   90.00
_cell.angle_beta   90.00
_cell.angle_gamma   90.00
#
_symmetry.space_group_name_H-M   'P 1'
#
loop_
_entity.id
_entity.type
_entity.pdbx_description
1 polymer ?
#
loop_
_entity_poly.entity_id
_entity_poly.type
_entity_poly.pdbx_seq_one_letter_code
_entity_poly.pdbx_strand_id
1 'polypeptide(L)'
;PRAAQLLFGTAHDAKGTDERQSAVLLYDVELKDAVLGVRDGVHIDNVTGTAVDGHKYDYEIVESGARGTFYAEIVLRAVHEQDEETLTRALSHLRDLLRSGFHVGALTTKGFGRMHLRSMVVDCYDFRRPEDVAAWLAPERGTAALHMAYTDEDRPLAAPASGDLVITADFALAGSLIVRDSENAEAQTDEGTAPAAVMKTNAAGDYIIPGTSIKGVLRHRAAYILHAIDAQEERAGQMLGALMGLSPARMRACAQSEKNRSRFIVEEAVVTADPYKQTRIRCDRFTGGTISSALFSTCPVRQEKGVRAVTLTFGIRSMGARKVEDWEAGLCILLLKELWLGRVAVGGEKS
;
A
#
# COMPACT_ATOMS: atom_id res chain seq x y z
N PRO A 1 -9.09 23.16 5.97
CA PRO A 1 -10.49 22.94 5.51
C PRO A 1 -10.88 23.91 4.39
N ARG A 2 -10.68 25.27 4.54
CA ARG A 2 -11.11 26.27 3.57
C ARG A 2 -10.51 26.07 2.18
N ALA A 3 -9.22 25.83 2.05
CA ALA A 3 -8.56 25.59 0.78
C ALA A 3 -9.13 24.38 0.01
N ALA A 4 -9.42 23.29 0.71
CA ALA A 4 -10.05 22.11 0.11
C ALA A 4 -11.49 22.41 -0.36
N GLN A 5 -12.26 23.17 0.41
CA GLN A 5 -13.61 23.61 0.03
C GLN A 5 -13.60 24.54 -1.20
N LEU A 6 -12.58 25.41 -1.29
CA LEU A 6 -12.42 26.29 -2.45
C LEU A 6 -12.09 25.51 -3.74
N LEU A 7 -11.24 24.50 -3.66
CA LEU A 7 -10.81 23.70 -4.80
C LEU A 7 -11.83 22.63 -5.17
N PHE A 8 -12.33 21.86 -4.18
CA PHE A 8 -13.13 20.67 -4.42
C PHE A 8 -14.63 20.87 -4.12
N GLY A 9 -15.02 22.08 -3.76
CA GLY A 9 -16.41 22.38 -3.42
C GLY A 9 -16.81 21.91 -2.02
N THR A 10 -18.08 22.08 -1.69
CA THR A 10 -18.69 21.63 -0.44
C THR A 10 -19.71 20.52 -0.75
N ALA A 11 -19.76 19.49 0.12
CA ALA A 11 -20.82 18.50 0.02
C ALA A 11 -22.18 19.14 0.35
N HIS A 12 -23.22 18.65 -0.31
CA HIS A 12 -24.60 19.05 -0.03
C HIS A 12 -24.93 18.77 1.43
N ASP A 13 -25.14 19.84 2.19
CA ASP A 13 -25.61 19.76 3.56
C ASP A 13 -27.13 19.94 3.56
N ALA A 14 -27.84 19.21 4.40
CA ALA A 14 -29.32 19.24 4.47
C ALA A 14 -29.91 20.65 4.77
N LYS A 15 -29.08 21.65 5.03
CA LYS A 15 -29.46 23.04 5.27
C LYS A 15 -29.22 23.98 4.08
N GLY A 16 -28.59 23.54 2.98
CA GLY A 16 -28.55 24.26 1.69
C GLY A 16 -27.88 25.64 1.68
N THR A 17 -27.12 26.03 2.70
CA THR A 17 -26.73 27.42 2.89
C THR A 17 -25.35 27.82 2.36
N ASP A 18 -24.51 26.89 1.90
CA ASP A 18 -23.18 27.24 1.40
C ASP A 18 -22.65 26.23 0.37
N GLU A 19 -23.46 25.97 -0.66
CA GLU A 19 -23.06 25.07 -1.77
C GLU A 19 -22.06 25.78 -2.67
N ARG A 20 -20.86 25.19 -2.80
CA ARG A 20 -19.83 25.63 -3.72
C ARG A 20 -19.49 24.53 -4.71
N GLN A 21 -19.57 24.87 -5.98
CA GLN A 21 -19.11 23.97 -7.05
C GLN A 21 -17.58 23.80 -6.97
N SER A 22 -17.11 22.60 -7.26
CA SER A 22 -15.67 22.33 -7.43
C SER A 22 -15.07 23.25 -8.49
N ALA A 23 -13.91 23.82 -8.21
CA ALA A 23 -13.08 24.50 -9.18
C ALA A 23 -12.21 23.52 -9.98
N VAL A 24 -12.03 22.28 -9.46
CA VAL A 24 -11.23 21.23 -10.09
C VAL A 24 -12.12 20.29 -10.87
N LEU A 25 -11.82 20.10 -12.14
CA LEU A 25 -12.42 19.13 -13.05
C LEU A 25 -11.39 18.02 -13.27
N LEU A 26 -11.78 16.79 -13.00
CA LEU A 26 -10.92 15.61 -13.17
C LEU A 26 -11.53 14.73 -14.27
N TYR A 27 -10.66 14.19 -15.10
CA TYR A 27 -11.03 13.29 -16.17
C TYR A 27 -10.57 11.86 -15.86
N ASP A 28 -11.22 10.90 -16.49
CA ASP A 28 -10.85 9.50 -16.37
C ASP A 28 -9.43 9.27 -16.90
N VAL A 29 -8.73 8.33 -16.28
CA VAL A 29 -7.38 7.94 -16.67
C VAL A 29 -7.44 6.54 -17.27
N GLU A 30 -7.22 6.47 -18.56
CA GLU A 30 -7.01 5.18 -19.22
C GLU A 30 -5.62 4.63 -18.88
N LEU A 31 -5.59 3.41 -18.36
CA LEU A 31 -4.35 2.73 -18.03
C LEU A 31 -3.84 1.95 -19.24
N LYS A 32 -2.59 2.23 -19.62
CA LYS A 32 -1.84 1.51 -20.66
C LYS A 32 -0.87 0.54 -20.00
N ASP A 33 -0.51 -0.52 -20.73
CA ASP A 33 0.40 -1.57 -20.25
C ASP A 33 -0.06 -2.19 -18.92
N ALA A 34 -1.37 -2.22 -18.68
CA ALA A 34 -1.96 -2.75 -17.46
C ALA A 34 -1.99 -4.28 -17.53
N VAL A 35 -1.28 -4.92 -16.62
CA VAL A 35 -1.36 -6.36 -16.38
C VAL A 35 -2.23 -6.57 -15.15
N LEU A 36 -3.24 -7.43 -15.28
CA LEU A 36 -4.10 -7.81 -14.16
C LEU A 36 -3.49 -9.02 -13.45
N GLY A 37 -3.48 -8.98 -12.14
CA GLY A 37 -3.05 -10.07 -11.28
C GLY A 37 -4.05 -10.29 -10.17
N VAL A 38 -4.05 -11.47 -9.57
CA VAL A 38 -4.89 -11.79 -8.42
C VAL A 38 -4.04 -11.90 -7.16
N ARG A 39 -4.55 -11.41 -6.07
CA ARG A 39 -3.94 -11.55 -4.74
C ARG A 39 -4.89 -12.27 -3.81
N ASP A 40 -4.39 -13.33 -3.19
CA ASP A 40 -5.10 -14.04 -2.15
C ASP A 40 -5.03 -13.27 -0.82
N GLY A 41 -6.14 -13.22 -0.13
CA GLY A 41 -6.23 -12.80 1.24
C GLY A 41 -6.75 -13.93 2.12
N VAL A 42 -6.09 -14.17 3.25
CA VAL A 42 -6.54 -15.14 4.23
C VAL A 42 -6.49 -14.54 5.63
N HIS A 43 -7.53 -14.83 6.41
CA HIS A 43 -7.51 -14.51 7.82
C HIS A 43 -6.85 -15.67 8.58
N ILE A 44 -5.74 -15.39 9.25
CA ILE A 44 -5.06 -16.34 10.14
C ILE A 44 -5.52 -16.05 11.56
N ASP A 45 -6.00 -17.08 12.25
CA ASP A 45 -6.33 -17.00 13.66
C ASP A 45 -5.05 -16.81 14.48
N ASN A 46 -5.08 -15.84 15.39
CA ASN A 46 -3.89 -15.43 16.15
C ASN A 46 -3.49 -16.45 17.24
N VAL A 47 -4.40 -17.30 17.67
CA VAL A 47 -4.16 -18.28 18.73
C VAL A 47 -3.65 -19.59 18.16
N THR A 48 -4.34 -20.07 17.13
CA THR A 48 -4.04 -21.38 16.51
C THR A 48 -2.97 -21.28 15.43
N GLY A 49 -2.78 -20.09 14.82
CA GLY A 49 -1.89 -19.87 13.68
C GLY A 49 -2.37 -20.52 12.39
N THR A 50 -3.65 -20.92 12.34
CA THR A 50 -4.29 -21.56 11.18
C THR A 50 -5.22 -20.60 10.44
N ALA A 51 -5.52 -20.89 9.18
CA ALA A 51 -6.53 -20.15 8.43
C ALA A 51 -7.91 -20.37 9.04
N VAL A 52 -8.69 -19.31 9.16
CA VAL A 52 -10.10 -19.38 9.60
C VAL A 52 -10.94 -19.81 8.41
N ASP A 53 -11.77 -20.83 8.60
CA ASP A 53 -12.66 -21.35 7.56
C ASP A 53 -13.58 -20.26 7.00
N GLY A 54 -13.77 -20.24 5.67
CA GLY A 54 -14.60 -19.26 4.98
C GLY A 54 -14.03 -17.84 4.94
N HIS A 55 -12.80 -17.60 5.40
CA HIS A 55 -12.15 -16.30 5.40
C HIS A 55 -10.99 -16.21 4.40
N LYS A 56 -10.97 -17.06 3.38
CA LYS A 56 -10.16 -16.86 2.18
C LYS A 56 -10.95 -15.99 1.20
N TYR A 57 -10.32 -15.00 0.61
CA TYR A 57 -10.88 -14.13 -0.43
C TYR A 57 -9.80 -13.75 -1.41
N ASP A 58 -10.19 -13.55 -2.65
CA ASP A 58 -9.32 -13.12 -3.71
C ASP A 58 -9.73 -11.74 -4.19
N TYR A 59 -8.79 -10.95 -4.69
CA TYR A 59 -9.05 -9.65 -5.29
C TYR A 59 -8.13 -9.41 -6.46
N GLU A 60 -8.70 -8.87 -7.52
CA GLU A 60 -7.99 -8.47 -8.72
C GLU A 60 -7.28 -7.13 -8.48
N ILE A 61 -6.08 -7.02 -8.98
CA ILE A 61 -5.26 -5.81 -8.91
C ILE A 61 -4.69 -5.49 -10.28
N VAL A 62 -4.33 -4.22 -10.46
CA VAL A 62 -3.42 -3.81 -11.53
C VAL A 62 -2.00 -3.91 -11.01
N GLU A 63 -1.19 -4.74 -11.66
CA GLU A 63 0.20 -4.93 -11.30
C GLU A 63 1.05 -3.68 -11.55
N SER A 64 2.21 -3.63 -10.92
CA SER A 64 3.17 -2.53 -11.10
C SER A 64 3.63 -2.45 -12.57
N GLY A 65 3.79 -1.23 -13.08
CA GLY A 65 4.23 -0.96 -14.45
C GLY A 65 3.18 -0.32 -15.34
N ALA A 66 1.90 -0.37 -14.98
CA ALA A 66 0.83 0.34 -15.69
C ALA A 66 1.09 1.86 -15.72
N ARG A 67 0.74 2.49 -16.84
CA ARG A 67 0.93 3.93 -17.08
C ARG A 67 -0.39 4.56 -17.48
N GLY A 68 -0.53 5.85 -17.19
CA GLY A 68 -1.70 6.63 -17.64
C GLY A 68 -1.38 8.10 -17.70
N THR A 69 -2.15 8.82 -18.49
CA THR A 69 -2.08 10.29 -18.54
C THR A 69 -3.24 10.85 -17.73
N PHE A 70 -2.90 11.58 -16.68
CA PHE A 70 -3.84 12.28 -15.84
C PHE A 70 -4.07 13.68 -16.42
N TYR A 71 -5.32 14.04 -16.66
CA TYR A 71 -5.71 15.37 -17.10
C TYR A 71 -6.64 16.00 -16.08
N ALA A 72 -6.37 17.25 -15.72
CA ALA A 72 -7.18 18.04 -14.82
C ALA A 72 -7.28 19.50 -15.29
N GLU A 73 -8.42 20.10 -15.11
CA GLU A 73 -8.61 21.54 -15.28
C GLU A 73 -8.96 22.18 -13.95
N ILE A 74 -8.44 23.37 -13.70
CA ILE A 74 -8.74 24.17 -12.51
C ILE A 74 -9.27 25.51 -12.99
N VAL A 75 -10.57 25.72 -12.80
CA VAL A 75 -11.26 26.94 -13.23
C VAL A 75 -11.41 27.90 -12.06
N LEU A 76 -10.58 28.93 -12.05
CA LEU A 76 -10.65 30.00 -11.07
C LEU A 76 -11.61 31.10 -11.60
N ARG A 77 -12.64 31.39 -10.83
CA ARG A 77 -13.67 32.40 -11.16
C ARG A 77 -13.49 33.64 -10.29
N ALA A 78 -14.12 34.76 -10.64
CA ALA A 78 -14.08 35.99 -9.86
C ALA A 78 -14.40 35.81 -8.37
N VAL A 79 -15.26 34.86 -8.01
CA VAL A 79 -15.58 34.52 -6.62
C VAL A 79 -14.35 34.05 -5.83
N HIS A 80 -13.29 33.61 -6.49
CA HIS A 80 -12.06 33.12 -5.88
C HIS A 80 -11.00 34.22 -5.68
N GLU A 81 -11.19 35.42 -6.23
CA GLU A 81 -10.19 36.51 -6.15
C GLU A 81 -9.85 36.91 -4.72
N GLN A 82 -10.84 36.89 -3.80
CA GLN A 82 -10.62 37.19 -2.39
C GLN A 82 -9.77 36.14 -1.65
N ASP A 83 -9.62 34.95 -2.22
CA ASP A 83 -8.91 33.82 -1.63
C ASP A 83 -7.64 33.46 -2.44
N GLU A 84 -7.15 34.34 -3.31
CA GLU A 84 -6.06 34.09 -4.26
C GLU A 84 -4.80 33.53 -3.58
N GLU A 85 -4.36 34.12 -2.48
CA GLU A 85 -3.19 33.65 -1.74
C GLU A 85 -3.39 32.23 -1.17
N THR A 86 -4.59 31.96 -0.65
CA THR A 86 -4.95 30.61 -0.13
C THR A 86 -4.96 29.57 -1.23
N LEU A 87 -5.51 29.92 -2.40
CA LEU A 87 -5.55 29.05 -3.58
C LEU A 87 -4.15 28.79 -4.16
N THR A 88 -3.34 29.82 -4.29
CA THR A 88 -1.96 29.69 -4.78
C THR A 88 -1.15 28.75 -3.91
N ARG A 89 -1.26 28.88 -2.58
CA ARG A 89 -0.63 27.93 -1.65
C ARG A 89 -1.19 26.51 -1.77
N ALA A 90 -2.51 26.39 -1.93
CA ALA A 90 -3.15 25.07 -2.08
C ALA A 90 -2.75 24.38 -3.39
N LEU A 91 -2.67 25.11 -4.50
CA LEU A 91 -2.23 24.60 -5.80
C LEU A 91 -0.75 24.19 -5.77
N SER A 92 0.10 25.02 -5.15
CA SER A 92 1.51 24.67 -4.96
C SER A 92 1.66 23.38 -4.13
N HIS A 93 0.87 23.25 -3.05
CA HIS A 93 0.87 22.03 -2.24
C HIS A 93 0.34 20.81 -3.01
N LEU A 94 -0.70 20.98 -3.82
CA LEU A 94 -1.23 19.89 -4.68
C LEU A 94 -0.17 19.43 -5.70
N ARG A 95 0.51 20.38 -6.36
CA ARG A 95 1.64 20.10 -7.26
C ARG A 95 2.72 19.29 -6.54
N ASP A 96 3.15 19.73 -5.37
CA ASP A 96 4.22 19.09 -4.62
C ASP A 96 3.79 17.68 -4.12
N LEU A 97 2.52 17.50 -3.77
CA LEU A 97 1.94 16.21 -3.43
C LEU A 97 1.99 15.24 -4.63
N LEU A 98 1.58 15.69 -5.82
CA LEU A 98 1.65 14.88 -7.04
C LEU A 98 3.10 14.49 -7.35
N ARG A 99 4.05 15.41 -7.19
CA ARG A 99 5.49 15.16 -7.41
C ARG A 99 6.10 14.22 -6.38
N SER A 100 5.67 14.27 -5.13
CA SER A 100 6.17 13.37 -4.06
C SER A 100 5.65 11.92 -4.17
N GLY A 101 4.66 11.69 -5.02
CA GLY A 101 3.95 10.42 -5.15
C GLY A 101 2.71 10.37 -4.27
N PHE A 102 1.72 9.64 -4.72
CA PHE A 102 0.42 9.53 -4.07
C PHE A 102 -0.13 8.11 -4.21
N HIS A 103 -1.25 7.83 -3.56
CA HIS A 103 -1.88 6.52 -3.61
C HIS A 103 -3.30 6.64 -4.12
N VAL A 104 -3.68 5.72 -5.02
CA VAL A 104 -5.03 5.60 -5.59
C VAL A 104 -5.61 4.23 -5.28
N GLY A 105 -6.92 4.14 -5.15
CA GLY A 105 -7.63 2.89 -4.94
C GLY A 105 -7.64 2.41 -3.49
N ALA A 106 -7.84 1.12 -3.32
CA ALA A 106 -7.98 0.45 -2.03
C ALA A 106 -6.64 -0.10 -1.52
N LEU A 107 -6.63 -0.55 -0.26
CA LEU A 107 -5.50 -1.24 0.39
C LEU A 107 -4.17 -0.46 0.40
N THR A 108 -4.22 0.85 0.28
CA THR A 108 -3.04 1.75 0.20
C THR A 108 -2.08 1.66 1.41
N THR A 109 -2.55 1.14 2.54
CA THR A 109 -1.72 0.89 3.73
C THR A 109 -1.06 -0.49 3.73
N LYS A 110 -1.24 -1.26 2.64
CA LYS A 110 -0.67 -2.59 2.43
C LYS A 110 0.21 -2.65 1.17
N GLY A 111 0.65 -1.48 0.68
CA GLY A 111 1.56 -1.35 -0.46
C GLY A 111 0.90 -1.14 -1.82
N PHE A 112 -0.45 -1.11 -1.90
CA PHE A 112 -1.15 -0.97 -3.17
C PHE A 112 -1.36 0.49 -3.57
N GLY A 113 -1.55 0.69 -4.89
CA GLY A 113 -1.98 1.94 -5.48
C GLY A 113 -0.97 3.07 -5.44
N ARG A 114 0.31 2.79 -5.21
CA ARG A 114 1.36 3.82 -5.21
C ARG A 114 1.60 4.31 -6.64
N MET A 115 1.46 5.60 -6.84
CA MET A 115 1.65 6.27 -8.12
C MET A 115 2.85 7.22 -8.07
N HIS A 116 3.61 7.24 -9.15
CA HIS A 116 4.72 8.15 -9.37
C HIS A 116 4.45 9.02 -10.58
N LEU A 117 4.59 10.31 -10.43
CA LEU A 117 4.51 11.26 -11.53
C LEU A 117 5.83 11.21 -12.32
N ARG A 118 5.76 10.91 -13.63
CA ARG A 118 6.94 10.94 -14.52
C ARG A 118 7.19 12.31 -15.12
N SER A 119 6.12 12.93 -15.59
CA SER A 119 6.18 14.27 -16.15
C SER A 119 4.86 14.98 -15.88
N MET A 120 4.91 16.30 -15.83
CA MET A 120 3.73 17.14 -15.64
C MET A 120 3.94 18.43 -16.42
N VAL A 121 2.90 18.84 -17.13
CA VAL A 121 2.82 20.15 -17.78
C VAL A 121 1.66 20.90 -17.15
N VAL A 122 1.88 22.16 -16.83
CA VAL A 122 0.86 23.06 -16.29
C VAL A 122 0.84 24.32 -17.13
N ASP A 123 -0.27 24.56 -17.79
CA ASP A 123 -0.55 25.77 -18.56
C ASP A 123 -1.59 26.61 -17.83
N CYS A 124 -1.27 27.88 -17.58
CA CYS A 124 -2.17 28.82 -16.94
C CYS A 124 -2.59 29.91 -17.94
N TYR A 125 -3.89 29.98 -18.22
CA TYR A 125 -4.49 30.95 -19.13
C TYR A 125 -5.23 32.02 -18.32
N ASP A 126 -4.81 33.28 -18.45
CA ASP A 126 -5.52 34.42 -17.85
C ASP A 126 -6.51 35.02 -18.86
N PHE A 127 -7.79 34.71 -18.68
CA PHE A 127 -8.84 35.17 -19.60
C PHE A 127 -9.07 36.69 -19.60
N ARG A 128 -8.37 37.43 -18.79
CA ARG A 128 -8.27 38.89 -18.89
C ARG A 128 -7.32 39.33 -20.01
N ARG A 129 -6.54 38.41 -20.58
CA ARG A 129 -5.58 38.67 -21.67
C ARG A 129 -6.12 38.07 -22.97
N PRO A 130 -6.33 38.89 -24.03
CA PRO A 130 -6.82 38.38 -25.30
C PRO A 130 -5.95 37.30 -25.95
N GLU A 131 -4.63 37.37 -25.76
CA GLU A 131 -3.67 36.38 -26.24
C GLU A 131 -3.85 35.01 -25.59
N ASP A 132 -4.11 34.95 -24.29
CA ASP A 132 -4.35 33.71 -23.57
C ASP A 132 -5.69 33.12 -23.96
N VAL A 133 -6.70 33.93 -24.18
CA VAL A 133 -8.01 33.49 -24.70
C VAL A 133 -7.86 32.90 -26.11
N ALA A 134 -7.11 33.55 -26.99
CA ALA A 134 -6.85 33.06 -28.33
C ALA A 134 -6.08 31.73 -28.32
N ALA A 135 -5.06 31.61 -27.46
CA ALA A 135 -4.29 30.39 -27.28
C ALA A 135 -5.15 29.24 -26.75
N TRP A 136 -6.06 29.52 -25.80
CA TRP A 136 -6.96 28.52 -25.23
C TRP A 136 -8.02 28.03 -26.22
N LEU A 137 -8.51 28.95 -27.10
CA LEU A 137 -9.54 28.65 -28.12
C LEU A 137 -8.96 27.99 -29.37
N ALA A 138 -7.65 27.96 -29.55
CA ALA A 138 -7.01 27.31 -30.71
C ALA A 138 -7.36 25.80 -30.77
N PRO A 139 -7.55 25.20 -31.98
CA PRO A 139 -7.89 23.79 -32.15
C PRO A 139 -6.89 22.85 -31.45
N GLU A 140 -5.61 23.16 -31.53
CA GLU A 140 -4.58 22.61 -30.67
C GLU A 140 -4.24 23.71 -29.66
N ARG A 141 -4.57 23.50 -28.40
CA ARG A 141 -4.33 24.52 -27.35
C ARG A 141 -2.89 25.02 -27.45
N GLY A 142 -2.73 26.29 -27.74
CA GLY A 142 -1.44 26.96 -27.80
C GLY A 142 -0.80 27.02 -26.41
N THR A 143 0.52 27.20 -26.38
CA THR A 143 1.27 27.37 -25.12
C THR A 143 0.78 28.63 -24.41
N ALA A 144 0.40 28.49 -23.14
CA ALA A 144 0.00 29.61 -22.28
C ALA A 144 1.19 30.54 -21.99
N ALA A 145 0.89 31.79 -21.66
CA ALA A 145 1.93 32.75 -21.23
C ALA A 145 2.69 32.27 -19.99
N LEU A 146 1.99 31.54 -19.09
CA LEU A 146 2.62 30.86 -17.98
C LEU A 146 2.57 29.33 -18.23
N HIS A 147 3.70 28.79 -18.68
CA HIS A 147 3.93 27.37 -18.96
C HIS A 147 4.98 26.81 -18.01
N MET A 148 4.67 25.69 -17.35
CA MET A 148 5.60 25.00 -16.47
C MET A 148 5.62 23.51 -16.83
N ALA A 149 6.83 22.99 -17.06
CA ALA A 149 7.04 21.57 -17.31
C ALA A 149 7.94 20.96 -16.23
N TYR A 150 7.61 19.74 -15.80
CA TYR A 150 8.37 18.98 -14.82
C TYR A 150 8.63 17.58 -15.35
N THR A 151 9.81 17.04 -15.09
CA THR A 151 10.21 15.67 -15.42
C THR A 151 10.63 14.91 -14.16
N ASP A 152 10.83 13.60 -14.26
CA ASP A 152 11.34 12.77 -13.16
C ASP A 152 12.73 13.23 -12.66
N GLU A 153 13.54 13.83 -13.54
CA GLU A 153 14.86 14.36 -13.21
C GLU A 153 14.78 15.55 -12.25
N ASP A 154 13.67 16.32 -12.31
CA ASP A 154 13.39 17.43 -11.42
C ASP A 154 12.80 17.00 -10.07
N ARG A 155 12.71 15.71 -9.84
CA ARG A 155 12.06 15.18 -8.63
C ARG A 155 12.88 15.50 -7.40
N PRO A 156 12.35 16.28 -6.43
CA PRO A 156 12.99 16.39 -5.14
C PRO A 156 13.00 14.99 -4.50
N LEU A 157 14.13 14.60 -3.91
CA LEU A 157 14.19 13.43 -3.05
C LEU A 157 13.01 13.52 -2.07
N ALA A 158 12.08 12.58 -2.20
CA ALA A 158 10.87 12.57 -1.37
C ALA A 158 11.29 12.39 0.09
N ALA A 159 11.46 13.50 0.78
CA ALA A 159 11.51 13.46 2.23
C ALA A 159 10.16 12.91 2.73
N PRO A 160 10.15 12.04 3.74
CA PRO A 160 8.91 11.65 4.40
C PRO A 160 8.11 12.90 4.75
N ALA A 161 6.79 12.86 4.59
CA ALA A 161 5.96 13.99 5.00
C ALA A 161 6.29 14.33 6.46
N SER A 162 6.40 15.62 6.76
CA SER A 162 6.77 16.08 8.10
C SER A 162 5.88 15.43 9.16
N GLY A 163 6.47 14.59 9.99
CA GLY A 163 5.80 13.85 11.06
C GLY A 163 5.48 12.39 10.79
N ASP A 164 5.79 11.87 9.60
CA ASP A 164 5.72 10.42 9.34
C ASP A 164 6.94 9.70 9.94
N LEU A 165 6.76 8.46 10.38
CA LEU A 165 7.83 7.54 10.71
C LEU A 165 7.96 6.51 9.58
N VAL A 166 9.14 6.39 9.01
CA VAL A 166 9.45 5.35 8.01
C VAL A 166 10.68 4.59 8.47
N ILE A 167 10.58 3.27 8.50
CA ILE A 167 11.65 2.35 8.80
C ILE A 167 11.91 1.52 7.55
N THR A 168 13.15 1.56 7.08
CA THR A 168 13.64 0.72 5.99
C THR A 168 14.79 -0.13 6.52
N ALA A 169 14.71 -1.45 6.35
CA ALA A 169 15.70 -2.37 6.85
C ALA A 169 15.99 -3.49 5.87
N ASP A 170 17.26 -3.81 5.71
CA ASP A 170 17.73 -4.90 4.87
C ASP A 170 17.86 -6.19 5.68
N PHE A 171 17.35 -7.29 5.10
CA PHE A 171 17.40 -8.61 5.71
C PHE A 171 18.05 -9.63 4.77
N ALA A 172 18.80 -10.55 5.37
CA ALA A 172 19.21 -11.80 4.73
C ALA A 172 18.23 -12.91 5.13
N LEU A 173 18.03 -13.87 4.26
CA LEU A 173 17.26 -15.07 4.60
C LEU A 173 18.11 -16.00 5.49
N ALA A 174 17.60 -16.34 6.66
CA ALA A 174 18.25 -17.32 7.53
C ALA A 174 17.97 -18.76 7.10
N GLY A 175 16.90 -18.97 6.36
CA GLY A 175 16.48 -20.25 5.82
C GLY A 175 15.82 -20.09 4.47
N SER A 176 14.83 -20.91 4.17
CA SER A 176 14.04 -20.83 2.95
C SER A 176 12.76 -20.02 3.18
N LEU A 177 12.35 -19.26 2.18
CA LEU A 177 11.14 -18.45 2.18
C LEU A 177 10.15 -18.95 1.14
N ILE A 178 8.89 -19.09 1.52
CA ILE A 178 7.79 -19.30 0.59
C ILE A 178 6.55 -18.50 1.02
N VAL A 179 6.11 -17.64 0.15
CA VAL A 179 4.76 -17.07 0.17
C VAL A 179 4.04 -17.67 -1.02
N ARG A 180 3.07 -18.56 -0.76
CA ARG A 180 2.47 -19.38 -1.81
C ARG A 180 1.76 -18.55 -2.85
N ASP A 181 2.00 -18.89 -4.11
CA ASP A 181 1.23 -18.43 -5.24
C ASP A 181 0.16 -19.46 -5.57
N SER A 182 -1.11 -19.12 -5.37
CA SER A 182 -2.22 -20.02 -5.66
C SER A 182 -2.59 -20.08 -7.15
N GLU A 183 -2.23 -19.08 -7.95
CA GLU A 183 -2.54 -19.03 -9.37
C GLU A 183 -1.57 -19.88 -10.19
N ASN A 184 -0.29 -19.83 -9.86
CA ASN A 184 0.76 -20.53 -10.63
C ASN A 184 1.01 -21.96 -10.13
N ALA A 185 0.35 -22.40 -9.06
CA ALA A 185 0.50 -23.76 -8.53
C ALA A 185 0.06 -24.86 -9.53
N GLU A 186 -0.87 -24.55 -10.44
CA GLU A 186 -1.38 -25.48 -11.43
C GLU A 186 -0.48 -25.62 -12.67
N ALA A 187 0.36 -24.62 -12.97
CA ALA A 187 1.15 -24.56 -14.19
C ALA A 187 2.43 -25.43 -14.18
N GLN A 188 2.80 -26.02 -13.02
CA GLN A 188 4.03 -26.81 -12.86
C GLN A 188 3.76 -28.28 -12.54
N THR A 189 2.80 -28.89 -13.20
CA THR A 189 2.57 -30.33 -13.11
C THR A 189 3.48 -31.07 -14.08
N ASP A 190 4.48 -31.77 -13.55
CA ASP A 190 5.00 -32.97 -14.21
C ASP A 190 3.91 -34.04 -14.15
N GLU A 191 3.65 -34.76 -15.25
CA GLU A 191 2.64 -35.82 -15.32
C GLU A 191 2.74 -36.76 -14.11
N GLY A 192 1.69 -36.78 -13.27
CA GLY A 192 1.54 -37.72 -12.15
C GLY A 192 1.99 -37.22 -10.76
N THR A 193 2.48 -35.99 -10.60
CA THR A 193 2.81 -35.39 -9.30
C THR A 193 1.84 -34.27 -8.94
N ALA A 194 1.49 -34.14 -7.67
CA ALA A 194 0.71 -33.00 -7.18
C ALA A 194 1.44 -31.68 -7.49
N PRO A 195 0.71 -30.61 -7.85
CA PRO A 195 1.31 -29.34 -8.19
C PRO A 195 2.21 -28.83 -7.05
N ALA A 196 3.40 -28.34 -7.42
CA ALA A 196 4.33 -27.79 -6.44
C ALA A 196 3.81 -26.43 -5.93
N ALA A 197 3.82 -26.20 -4.63
CA ALA A 197 3.62 -24.86 -4.10
C ALA A 197 4.83 -24.01 -4.47
N VAL A 198 4.61 -22.91 -5.18
CA VAL A 198 5.66 -22.01 -5.66
C VAL A 198 5.64 -20.67 -4.90
N MET A 199 6.76 -19.96 -4.94
CA MET A 199 6.86 -18.61 -4.39
C MET A 199 6.09 -17.62 -5.26
N LYS A 200 5.36 -16.68 -4.63
CA LYS A 200 4.60 -15.62 -5.32
C LYS A 200 5.53 -14.70 -6.09
N THR A 201 5.12 -14.39 -7.33
CA THR A 201 5.81 -13.43 -8.20
C THR A 201 4.91 -12.24 -8.54
N ASN A 202 5.53 -11.14 -8.96
CA ASN A 202 4.86 -10.02 -9.61
C ASN A 202 4.79 -10.24 -11.13
N ALA A 203 4.20 -9.31 -11.89
CA ALA A 203 4.11 -9.38 -13.34
C ALA A 203 5.47 -9.31 -14.05
N ALA A 204 6.51 -8.81 -13.41
CA ALA A 204 7.88 -8.79 -13.93
C ALA A 204 8.62 -10.13 -13.70
N GLY A 205 8.01 -11.05 -12.96
CA GLY A 205 8.63 -12.35 -12.59
C GLY A 205 9.49 -12.28 -11.34
N ASP A 206 9.56 -11.13 -10.64
CA ASP A 206 10.31 -11.02 -9.39
C ASP A 206 9.56 -11.71 -8.26
N TYR A 207 10.28 -12.42 -7.40
CA TYR A 207 9.72 -12.95 -6.16
C TYR A 207 9.34 -11.83 -5.21
N ILE A 208 8.17 -11.93 -4.59
CA ILE A 208 7.65 -10.87 -3.72
C ILE A 208 7.14 -11.41 -2.38
N ILE A 209 7.24 -10.56 -1.36
CA ILE A 209 6.44 -10.67 -0.14
C ILE A 209 5.35 -9.61 -0.20
N PRO A 210 4.09 -9.98 -0.38
CA PRO A 210 2.99 -9.01 -0.39
C PRO A 210 2.92 -8.20 0.91
N GLY A 211 2.65 -6.91 0.81
CA GLY A 211 2.50 -6.04 1.98
C GLY A 211 1.38 -6.50 2.93
N THR A 212 0.40 -7.25 2.42
CA THR A 212 -0.64 -7.89 3.24
C THR A 212 -0.06 -8.93 4.18
N SER A 213 0.87 -9.76 3.72
CA SER A 213 1.56 -10.78 4.51
C SER A 213 2.42 -10.14 5.60
N ILE A 214 3.24 -9.15 5.23
CA ILE A 214 4.08 -8.43 6.19
C ILE A 214 3.22 -7.72 7.24
N LYS A 215 2.20 -6.98 6.81
CA LYS A 215 1.30 -6.27 7.73
C LYS A 215 0.56 -7.21 8.68
N GLY A 216 0.12 -8.37 8.20
CA GLY A 216 -0.57 -9.38 9.00
C GLY A 216 0.32 -9.89 10.13
N VAL A 217 1.53 -10.28 9.82
CA VAL A 217 2.51 -10.80 10.78
C VAL A 217 2.92 -9.73 11.80
N LEU A 218 3.20 -8.50 11.34
CA LEU A 218 3.54 -7.38 12.23
C LEU A 218 2.37 -7.00 13.13
N ARG A 219 1.14 -7.02 12.63
CA ARG A 219 -0.06 -6.78 13.43
C ARG A 219 -0.24 -7.83 14.54
N HIS A 220 -0.06 -9.10 14.20
CA HIS A 220 -0.11 -10.18 15.17
C HIS A 220 0.94 -9.98 16.28
N ARG A 221 2.18 -9.67 15.89
CA ARG A 221 3.27 -9.45 16.85
C ARG A 221 3.04 -8.20 17.70
N ALA A 222 2.53 -7.11 17.10
CA ALA A 222 2.15 -5.90 17.82
C ALA A 222 1.07 -6.18 18.88
N ALA A 223 0.05 -6.98 18.54
CA ALA A 223 -0.96 -7.40 19.50
C ALA A 223 -0.32 -8.14 20.69
N TYR A 224 0.56 -9.11 20.41
CA TYR A 224 1.27 -9.85 21.45
C TYR A 224 2.08 -8.91 22.37
N ILE A 225 2.84 -7.97 21.81
CA ILE A 225 3.66 -7.03 22.58
C ILE A 225 2.76 -6.15 23.46
N LEU A 226 1.70 -5.58 22.90
CA LEU A 226 0.79 -4.71 23.63
C LEU A 226 0.11 -5.44 24.79
N HIS A 227 -0.35 -6.68 24.59
CA HIS A 227 -0.92 -7.50 25.67
C HIS A 227 0.12 -7.90 26.72
N ALA A 228 1.40 -8.08 26.35
CA ALA A 228 2.46 -8.38 27.30
C ALA A 228 2.84 -7.18 28.16
N ILE A 229 2.70 -5.95 27.65
CA ILE A 229 3.00 -4.70 28.38
C ILE A 229 1.81 -4.29 29.24
N ASP A 230 0.60 -4.42 28.70
CA ASP A 230 -0.64 -4.04 29.39
C ASP A 230 -1.62 -5.22 29.38
N ALA A 231 -1.80 -5.86 30.53
CA ALA A 231 -2.69 -6.99 30.69
C ALA A 231 -4.19 -6.64 30.50
N GLN A 232 -4.53 -5.35 30.35
CA GLN A 232 -5.89 -4.93 30.03
C GLN A 232 -6.16 -5.14 28.52
N GLU A 233 -6.82 -6.24 28.20
CA GLU A 233 -7.11 -6.65 26.82
C GLU A 233 -7.82 -5.56 26.01
N GLU A 234 -8.73 -4.84 26.64
CA GLU A 234 -9.49 -3.79 25.97
C GLU A 234 -8.59 -2.62 25.54
N ARG A 235 -7.69 -2.16 26.43
CA ARG A 235 -6.77 -1.06 26.14
C ARG A 235 -5.75 -1.43 25.06
N ALA A 236 -5.14 -2.60 25.16
CA ALA A 236 -4.23 -3.12 24.12
C ALA A 236 -4.94 -3.21 22.74
N GLY A 237 -6.19 -3.68 22.73
CA GLY A 237 -7.02 -3.73 21.54
C GLY A 237 -7.39 -2.35 20.96
N GLN A 238 -7.62 -1.34 21.82
CA GLN A 238 -7.85 0.04 21.39
C GLN A 238 -6.60 0.67 20.79
N MET A 239 -5.43 0.50 21.41
CA MET A 239 -4.15 0.98 20.91
C MET A 239 -3.83 0.35 19.55
N LEU A 240 -3.97 -0.96 19.41
CA LEU A 240 -3.77 -1.66 18.14
C LEU A 240 -4.74 -1.16 17.06
N GLY A 241 -6.01 -0.99 17.40
CA GLY A 241 -7.05 -0.47 16.51
C GLY A 241 -6.77 0.96 16.06
N ALA A 242 -6.30 1.81 16.96
CA ALA A 242 -5.95 3.19 16.67
C ALA A 242 -4.79 3.32 15.69
N LEU A 243 -3.80 2.42 15.76
CA LEU A 243 -2.62 2.43 14.90
C LEU A 243 -2.86 1.65 13.59
N MET A 244 -3.31 0.40 13.70
CA MET A 244 -3.38 -0.54 12.56
C MET A 244 -4.79 -0.74 12.00
N GLY A 245 -5.78 0.00 12.50
CA GLY A 245 -7.19 -0.12 12.15
C GLY A 245 -7.89 -1.24 12.93
N LEU A 246 -9.22 -1.20 12.95
CA LEU A 246 -10.04 -2.18 13.65
C LEU A 246 -10.07 -3.53 12.90
N SER A 247 -10.25 -4.62 13.63
CA SER A 247 -10.56 -5.92 13.01
C SER A 247 -11.96 -5.88 12.37
N PRO A 248 -12.24 -6.73 11.36
CA PRO A 248 -13.55 -6.76 10.72
C PRO A 248 -14.72 -6.98 11.70
N ALA A 249 -14.51 -7.78 12.73
CA ALA A 249 -15.52 -8.04 13.76
C ALA A 249 -15.79 -6.77 14.59
N ARG A 250 -14.74 -6.11 15.07
CA ARG A 250 -14.87 -4.84 15.81
C ARG A 250 -15.41 -3.71 14.93
N MET A 251 -15.04 -3.67 13.66
CA MET A 251 -15.55 -2.67 12.71
C MET A 251 -17.05 -2.78 12.47
N ARG A 252 -17.61 -4.00 12.53
CA ARG A 252 -19.08 -4.22 12.44
C ARG A 252 -19.81 -3.85 13.71
N ALA A 253 -19.16 -4.00 14.87
CA ALA A 253 -19.76 -3.77 16.19
C ALA A 253 -19.65 -2.33 16.69
N CYS A 254 -18.72 -1.51 16.16
CA CYS A 254 -18.50 -0.15 16.64
C CYS A 254 -19.33 0.89 15.87
N ALA A 255 -19.58 2.04 16.53
CA ALA A 255 -20.21 3.19 15.90
C ALA A 255 -19.36 3.77 14.77
N GLN A 256 -19.98 4.44 13.79
CA GLN A 256 -19.27 5.04 12.65
C GLN A 256 -18.18 6.05 13.08
N SER A 257 -18.40 6.78 14.17
CA SER A 257 -17.45 7.73 14.75
C SER A 257 -16.17 7.07 15.31
N GLU A 258 -16.22 5.78 15.63
CA GLU A 258 -15.11 5.01 16.20
C GLU A 258 -14.29 4.29 15.14
N LYS A 259 -14.74 4.30 13.88
CA LYS A 259 -14.05 3.64 12.77
C LYS A 259 -12.79 4.41 12.41
N ASN A 260 -11.65 3.84 12.75
CA ASN A 260 -10.34 4.40 12.45
C ASN A 260 -9.68 3.74 11.25
N ARG A 261 -9.15 4.58 10.36
CA ARG A 261 -8.31 4.15 9.26
C ARG A 261 -6.92 3.79 9.78
N SER A 262 -6.34 2.68 9.29
CA SER A 262 -4.97 2.33 9.66
C SER A 262 -4.00 3.44 9.24
N ARG A 263 -3.12 3.81 10.17
CA ARG A 263 -1.98 4.71 9.94
C ARG A 263 -0.69 3.94 9.69
N PHE A 264 -0.64 2.68 10.14
CA PHE A 264 0.49 1.79 9.92
C PHE A 264 0.51 1.36 8.44
N ILE A 265 1.60 1.66 7.77
CA ILE A 265 1.84 1.38 6.35
C ILE A 265 2.91 0.32 6.21
N VAL A 266 2.78 -0.51 5.19
CA VAL A 266 3.76 -1.51 4.80
C VAL A 266 3.83 -1.52 3.28
N GLU A 267 5.02 -1.64 2.73
CA GLU A 267 5.23 -1.80 1.28
C GLU A 267 5.37 -3.28 0.92
N GLU A 268 5.03 -3.63 -0.32
CA GLU A 268 5.40 -4.91 -0.91
C GLU A 268 6.90 -4.96 -1.08
N ALA A 269 7.52 -6.10 -0.84
CA ALA A 269 8.96 -6.25 -0.89
C ALA A 269 9.38 -7.26 -1.96
N VAL A 270 10.31 -6.86 -2.81
CA VAL A 270 10.95 -7.76 -3.78
C VAL A 270 12.03 -8.57 -3.07
N VAL A 271 12.08 -9.86 -3.38
CA VAL A 271 13.03 -10.82 -2.82
C VAL A 271 14.03 -11.24 -3.90
N THR A 272 15.30 -10.99 -3.65
CA THR A 272 16.39 -11.47 -4.51
C THR A 272 16.90 -12.78 -3.94
N ALA A 273 16.50 -13.90 -4.51
CA ALA A 273 16.85 -15.24 -4.04
C ALA A 273 16.60 -16.28 -5.13
N ASP A 274 17.22 -17.44 -5.01
CA ASP A 274 17.13 -18.52 -5.99
C ASP A 274 16.09 -19.56 -5.57
N PRO A 275 15.21 -20.01 -6.50
CA PRO A 275 14.25 -21.06 -6.21
C PRO A 275 14.94 -22.43 -6.15
N TYR A 276 14.40 -23.32 -5.32
CA TYR A 276 14.83 -24.72 -5.31
C TYR A 276 13.67 -25.65 -4.99
N LYS A 277 13.59 -26.79 -5.67
CA LYS A 277 12.54 -27.76 -5.46
C LYS A 277 12.84 -28.62 -4.23
N GLN A 278 11.90 -28.71 -3.32
CA GLN A 278 11.91 -29.63 -2.20
C GLN A 278 10.77 -30.63 -2.32
N THR A 279 11.11 -31.89 -2.40
CA THR A 279 10.13 -32.98 -2.32
C THR A 279 9.99 -33.42 -0.87
N ARG A 280 8.77 -33.46 -0.37
CA ARG A 280 8.44 -33.83 1.00
C ARG A 280 7.47 -34.98 1.04
N ILE A 281 7.57 -35.80 2.07
CA ILE A 281 6.70 -36.92 2.33
C ILE A 281 6.11 -36.81 3.73
N ARG A 282 4.86 -37.23 3.87
CA ARG A 282 4.22 -37.32 5.18
C ARG A 282 4.34 -38.72 5.69
N CYS A 283 4.92 -38.90 6.88
CA CYS A 283 4.99 -40.19 7.57
C CYS A 283 3.94 -40.29 8.65
N ASP A 284 3.35 -41.48 8.78
CA ASP A 284 2.50 -41.81 9.90
C ASP A 284 3.33 -41.90 11.19
N ARG A 285 2.90 -41.16 12.22
CA ARG A 285 3.71 -41.03 13.45
C ARG A 285 3.71 -42.31 14.31
N PHE A 286 2.77 -43.26 14.07
CA PHE A 286 2.68 -44.50 14.84
C PHE A 286 3.42 -45.64 14.15
N THR A 287 3.29 -45.75 12.84
CA THR A 287 3.91 -46.85 12.07
C THR A 287 5.30 -46.45 11.52
N GLY A 288 5.63 -45.16 11.47
CA GLY A 288 6.82 -44.64 10.79
C GLY A 288 6.79 -44.80 9.27
N GLY A 289 5.74 -45.43 8.74
CA GLY A 289 5.57 -45.64 7.30
C GLY A 289 5.07 -44.40 6.58
N THR A 290 5.25 -44.38 5.28
CA THR A 290 4.77 -43.30 4.42
C THR A 290 3.24 -43.38 4.27
N ILE A 291 2.56 -42.25 4.40
CA ILE A 291 1.11 -42.19 4.12
C ILE A 291 0.93 -42.20 2.60
N SER A 292 0.01 -43.06 2.12
CA SER A 292 -0.32 -43.15 0.70
C SER A 292 -0.74 -41.79 0.13
N SER A 293 -0.27 -41.44 -1.04
CA SER A 293 -0.54 -40.15 -1.74
C SER A 293 -0.12 -38.91 -0.99
N ALA A 294 0.83 -39.01 -0.07
CA ALA A 294 1.30 -37.91 0.74
C ALA A 294 2.65 -37.32 0.28
N LEU A 295 3.07 -37.63 -0.93
CA LEU A 295 4.21 -36.97 -1.59
C LEU A 295 3.77 -35.62 -2.12
N PHE A 296 4.48 -34.54 -1.78
CA PHE A 296 4.22 -33.21 -2.28
C PHE A 296 5.54 -32.43 -2.48
N SER A 297 5.52 -31.50 -3.39
CA SER A 297 6.68 -30.65 -3.67
C SER A 297 6.39 -29.20 -3.30
N THR A 298 7.42 -28.51 -2.90
CA THR A 298 7.42 -27.04 -2.69
C THR A 298 8.62 -26.45 -3.39
N CYS A 299 8.48 -25.23 -3.90
CA CYS A 299 9.57 -24.47 -4.53
C CYS A 299 9.77 -23.15 -3.73
N PRO A 300 10.34 -23.22 -2.51
CA PRO A 300 10.76 -22.04 -1.79
C PRO A 300 11.95 -21.38 -2.45
N VAL A 301 12.24 -20.14 -2.04
CA VAL A 301 13.46 -19.43 -2.44
C VAL A 301 14.47 -19.41 -1.29
N ARG A 302 15.74 -19.37 -1.63
CA ARG A 302 16.85 -19.25 -0.67
C ARG A 302 17.92 -18.31 -1.21
N GLN A 303 18.71 -17.77 -0.31
CA GLN A 303 19.87 -16.93 -0.64
C GLN A 303 21.11 -17.42 0.12
N GLU A 304 22.28 -17.08 -0.37
CA GLU A 304 23.52 -17.30 0.35
C GLU A 304 23.47 -16.62 1.73
N LYS A 305 24.02 -17.31 2.74
CA LYS A 305 24.00 -16.83 4.11
C LYS A 305 24.71 -15.47 4.21
N GLY A 306 24.00 -14.50 4.80
CA GLY A 306 24.53 -13.15 5.03
C GLY A 306 24.40 -12.18 3.86
N VAL A 307 23.95 -12.64 2.69
CA VAL A 307 23.65 -11.76 1.56
C VAL A 307 22.26 -11.14 1.75
N ARG A 308 22.13 -9.84 1.42
CA ARG A 308 20.84 -9.14 1.45
C ARG A 308 19.88 -9.80 0.45
N ALA A 309 18.78 -10.27 0.95
CA ALA A 309 17.73 -10.90 0.15
C ALA A 309 16.52 -10.01 -0.04
N VAL A 310 16.18 -9.18 0.95
CA VAL A 310 14.96 -8.37 0.95
C VAL A 310 15.15 -7.08 1.73
N THR A 311 14.57 -5.99 1.22
CA THR A 311 14.45 -4.72 1.95
C THR A 311 12.99 -4.55 2.35
N LEU A 312 12.72 -4.47 3.66
CA LEU A 312 11.39 -4.22 4.19
C LEU A 312 11.22 -2.74 4.52
N THR A 313 10.12 -2.16 4.07
CA THR A 313 9.72 -0.79 4.41
C THR A 313 8.37 -0.79 5.08
N PHE A 314 8.31 -0.25 6.29
CA PHE A 314 7.08 -0.05 7.04
C PHE A 314 7.17 1.19 7.94
N GLY A 315 6.02 1.65 8.42
CA GLY A 315 6.03 2.85 9.25
C GLY A 315 4.65 3.35 9.62
N ILE A 316 4.58 4.60 10.05
CA ILE A 316 3.37 5.25 10.51
C ILE A 316 3.20 6.56 9.77
N ARG A 317 2.04 6.75 9.16
CA ARG A 317 1.66 8.00 8.52
C ARG A 317 0.97 8.93 9.52
N SER A 318 1.43 10.16 9.58
CA SER A 318 0.68 11.22 10.26
C SER A 318 -0.59 11.56 9.46
N MET A 319 -1.67 11.90 10.15
CA MET A 319 -2.94 12.21 9.51
C MET A 319 -3.54 13.48 10.14
N GLY A 320 -3.51 14.57 9.41
CA GLY A 320 -4.00 15.86 9.88
C GLY A 320 -3.23 16.33 11.12
N ALA A 321 -3.94 16.60 12.22
CA ALA A 321 -3.34 16.99 13.49
C ALA A 321 -2.70 15.83 14.28
N ARG A 322 -2.99 14.57 13.89
CA ARG A 322 -2.50 13.38 14.60
C ARG A 322 -1.10 13.02 14.09
N LYS A 323 -0.10 13.43 14.85
CA LYS A 323 1.31 13.06 14.63
C LYS A 323 1.59 11.65 15.15
N VAL A 324 2.77 11.15 14.87
CA VAL A 324 3.29 9.91 15.46
C VAL A 324 3.60 10.15 16.94
N GLU A 325 3.09 9.30 17.80
CA GLU A 325 3.31 9.33 19.24
C GLU A 325 4.51 8.45 19.62
N ASP A 326 5.16 8.74 20.75
CA ASP A 326 6.37 8.03 21.20
C ASP A 326 6.13 6.54 21.39
N TRP A 327 4.98 6.13 21.90
CA TRP A 327 4.63 4.72 22.07
C TRP A 327 4.44 4.00 20.71
N GLU A 328 3.89 4.70 19.70
CA GLU A 328 3.73 4.18 18.35
C GLU A 328 5.10 3.95 17.69
N ALA A 329 6.00 4.93 17.84
CA ALA A 329 7.39 4.81 17.36
C ALA A 329 8.14 3.69 18.08
N GLY A 330 8.00 3.62 19.42
CA GLY A 330 8.57 2.57 20.23
C GLY A 330 8.11 1.17 19.82
N LEU A 331 6.81 1.01 19.53
CA LEU A 331 6.25 -0.25 19.04
C LEU A 331 6.85 -0.64 17.68
N CYS A 332 7.03 0.31 16.74
CA CYS A 332 7.68 0.05 15.46
C CYS A 332 9.14 -0.42 15.62
N ILE A 333 9.89 0.19 16.54
CA ILE A 333 11.28 -0.22 16.84
C ILE A 333 11.30 -1.63 17.46
N LEU A 334 10.34 -1.94 18.34
CA LEU A 334 10.22 -3.30 18.89
C LEU A 334 9.87 -4.31 17.80
N LEU A 335 8.99 -3.99 16.88
CA LEU A 335 8.66 -4.85 15.74
C LEU A 335 9.87 -5.10 14.85
N LEU A 336 10.70 -4.08 14.57
CA LEU A 336 11.96 -4.23 13.86
C LEU A 336 12.91 -5.17 14.60
N LYS A 337 13.04 -4.99 15.92
CA LYS A 337 13.88 -5.87 16.77
C LYS A 337 13.38 -7.32 16.76
N GLU A 338 12.08 -7.54 16.79
CA GLU A 338 11.49 -8.88 16.74
C GLU A 338 11.73 -9.58 15.39
N LEU A 339 11.67 -8.83 14.27
CA LEU A 339 12.08 -9.32 12.95
C LEU A 339 13.57 -9.68 12.94
N TRP A 340 14.44 -8.81 13.44
CA TRP A 340 15.89 -9.04 13.50
C TRP A 340 16.27 -10.25 14.35
N LEU A 341 15.57 -10.47 15.45
CA LEU A 341 15.79 -11.63 16.31
C LEU A 341 15.19 -12.93 15.78
N GLY A 342 14.54 -12.92 14.61
CA GLY A 342 13.87 -14.09 14.04
C GLY A 342 12.67 -14.59 14.86
N ARG A 343 12.08 -13.73 15.71
CA ARG A 343 10.89 -14.06 16.50
C ARG A 343 9.58 -13.86 15.74
N VAL A 344 9.67 -13.27 14.56
CA VAL A 344 8.59 -13.06 13.63
C VAL A 344 8.93 -13.79 12.34
N ALA A 345 8.11 -14.73 11.96
CA ALA A 345 8.28 -15.50 10.74
C ALA A 345 7.32 -15.01 9.66
N VAL A 346 7.79 -14.92 8.42
CA VAL A 346 7.00 -14.53 7.26
C VAL A 346 6.85 -15.73 6.33
N GLY A 347 5.65 -15.89 5.74
CA GLY A 347 5.37 -16.95 4.78
C GLY A 347 4.96 -18.29 5.41
N GLY A 348 4.78 -19.28 4.55
CA GLY A 348 4.16 -20.57 4.93
C GLY A 348 5.09 -21.54 5.67
N GLU A 349 6.39 -21.33 5.60
CA GLU A 349 7.39 -22.21 6.25
C GLU A 349 8.03 -21.59 7.51
N LYS A 350 7.46 -20.50 7.99
CA LYS A 350 7.95 -19.76 9.18
C LYS A 350 9.42 -19.32 9.03
N SER A 351 9.73 -18.74 7.89
CA SER A 351 11.06 -18.21 7.54
C SER A 351 11.34 -16.87 8.21
#